data_9636cdec20b2783f7e52de4a3d5fe6f5
#
_entry.id   9636cdec20b2783f7e52de4a3d5fe6f5
#
_cell.length_a   1.000
_cell.length_b   1.000
_cell.length_c   1.000
_cell.angle_alpha   90.00
_cell.angle_beta   90.00
_cell.angle_gamma   90.00
#
_symmetry.space_group_name_H-M   'P 1'
#
loop_
_entity.id
_entity.type
_entity.pdbx_description
1 polymer ?
#
loop_
_entity_poly.entity_id
_entity_poly.type
_entity_poly.pdbx_seq_one_letter_code
_entity_poly.pdbx_strand_id
1 'polypeptide(L)'
;MTDLRTRCHTALALLAALLLPAAAGAEVIDSVNAVRSSGCGGRYRGAPPLRENARLDEAARRLSEGTDLRTALQSAGYHEVSSFSVSISNVPPSGDIERTLALQFCQQVTNPMLREMGTWRRGGTVWIALAEPFAPPAPHDLGDISRRTLSLTNEARARPRRCGPTPYAAAPPLASSAALAQVALAYARDMAAWGYMDHTGRDGSTPAQRVTRGGYRWSEVGENLASGVMTPEQVVAGWLASAEHCANLKDPRYRHMGVAFAVNPYDKRGVYWAMEFAAPR
;
A
#
# COMPACT_ATOMS: atom_id res chain seq x y z
N MET A 1 -18.82 -12.75 -82.84
CA MET A 1 -17.41 -13.04 -82.52
C MET A 1 -16.86 -11.78 -81.88
N THR A 2 -17.01 -11.63 -80.60
CA THR A 2 -16.57 -10.44 -79.81
C THR A 2 -15.87 -10.96 -78.57
N ASP A 3 -14.59 -10.64 -78.52
CA ASP A 3 -13.63 -11.03 -77.52
C ASP A 3 -13.75 -10.10 -76.28
N LEU A 4 -14.09 -10.68 -75.10
CA LEU A 4 -14.26 -9.96 -73.85
C LEU A 4 -13.03 -10.23 -72.96
N ARG A 5 -12.03 -9.34 -73.04
CA ARG A 5 -10.86 -9.42 -72.15
C ARG A 5 -11.18 -8.83 -70.76
N THR A 6 -11.35 -9.67 -69.76
CA THR A 6 -11.49 -9.31 -68.38
C THR A 6 -10.16 -8.87 -67.81
N ARG A 7 -10.00 -7.58 -67.44
CA ARG A 7 -8.85 -7.07 -66.70
C ARG A 7 -9.08 -7.31 -65.20
N CYS A 8 -8.28 -8.18 -64.62
CA CYS A 8 -8.21 -8.41 -63.22
C CYS A 8 -7.32 -7.28 -62.60
N HIS A 9 -7.94 -6.36 -61.84
CA HIS A 9 -7.20 -5.39 -61.06
C HIS A 9 -6.96 -5.95 -59.67
N THR A 10 -5.74 -6.40 -59.40
CA THR A 10 -5.25 -6.76 -58.11
C THR A 10 -5.04 -5.48 -57.27
N ALA A 11 -5.96 -5.22 -56.38
CA ALA A 11 -5.79 -4.20 -55.34
C ALA A 11 -4.81 -4.70 -54.30
N LEU A 12 -3.60 -4.17 -54.29
CA LEU A 12 -2.63 -4.38 -53.18
C LEU A 12 -3.11 -3.55 -51.99
N ALA A 13 -3.72 -4.19 -51.00
CA ALA A 13 -3.99 -3.56 -49.73
C ALA A 13 -2.68 -3.46 -48.94
N LEU A 14 -2.13 -2.25 -48.84
CA LEU A 14 -1.08 -1.95 -47.86
C LEU A 14 -1.67 -2.03 -46.46
N LEU A 15 -1.44 -3.15 -45.77
CA LEU A 15 -1.59 -3.20 -44.31
C LEU A 15 -0.43 -2.39 -43.70
N ALA A 16 -0.70 -1.13 -43.39
CA ALA A 16 0.16 -0.35 -42.50
C ALA A 16 0.01 -1.00 -41.10
N ALA A 17 0.97 -1.82 -40.71
CA ALA A 17 1.11 -2.31 -39.36
C ALA A 17 1.39 -1.09 -38.46
N LEU A 18 0.37 -0.65 -37.74
CA LEU A 18 0.51 0.20 -36.55
C LEU A 18 1.29 -0.58 -35.51
N LEU A 19 2.62 -0.55 -35.61
CA LEU A 19 3.52 -1.04 -34.56
C LEU A 19 3.33 -0.13 -33.33
N LEU A 20 2.70 -0.73 -32.35
CA LEU A 20 2.29 -0.20 -31.07
C LEU A 20 3.48 0.30 -30.21
N PRO A 21 3.27 1.31 -29.37
CA PRO A 21 4.28 1.80 -28.41
C PRO A 21 4.61 0.81 -27.28
N ALA A 22 4.07 -0.38 -27.28
CA ALA A 22 4.29 -1.41 -26.24
C ALA A 22 5.74 -1.90 -26.14
N ALA A 23 6.52 -1.91 -27.22
CA ALA A 23 7.90 -2.38 -27.19
C ALA A 23 8.86 -1.45 -26.42
N ALA A 24 8.61 -0.15 -26.43
CA ALA A 24 9.48 0.82 -25.77
C ALA A 24 9.29 0.89 -24.24
N GLY A 25 8.12 0.49 -23.74
CA GLY A 25 7.85 0.37 -22.30
C GLY A 25 8.56 -0.82 -21.67
N ALA A 26 8.58 -1.97 -22.37
CA ALA A 26 9.21 -3.19 -21.90
C ALA A 26 10.72 -3.02 -21.63
N GLU A 27 11.43 -2.31 -22.47
CA GLU A 27 12.87 -2.01 -22.26
C GLU A 27 13.12 -1.17 -21.00
N VAL A 28 12.23 -0.22 -20.69
CA VAL A 28 12.39 0.66 -19.52
C VAL A 28 12.13 -0.10 -18.23
N ILE A 29 11.09 -0.93 -18.19
CA ILE A 29 10.79 -1.71 -16.98
C ILE A 29 11.91 -2.73 -16.69
N ASP A 30 12.46 -3.35 -17.70
CA ASP A 30 13.58 -4.29 -17.55
C ASP A 30 14.80 -3.56 -16.98
N SER A 31 15.14 -2.38 -17.49
CA SER A 31 16.23 -1.54 -16.97
C SER A 31 16.01 -1.13 -15.51
N VAL A 32 14.79 -0.70 -15.16
CA VAL A 32 14.46 -0.34 -13.78
C VAL A 32 14.57 -1.56 -12.87
N ASN A 33 14.07 -2.71 -13.29
CA ASN A 33 14.10 -3.94 -12.50
C ASN A 33 15.51 -4.52 -12.37
N ALA A 34 16.39 -4.35 -13.36
CA ALA A 34 17.80 -4.70 -13.26
C ALA A 34 18.51 -3.86 -12.18
N VAL A 35 18.29 -2.53 -12.17
CA VAL A 35 18.81 -1.64 -11.11
C VAL A 35 18.29 -2.05 -9.74
N ARG A 36 17.00 -2.37 -9.64
CA ARG A 36 16.37 -2.80 -8.37
C ARG A 36 16.96 -4.10 -7.85
N SER A 37 17.08 -5.11 -8.69
CA SER A 37 17.60 -6.44 -8.30
C SER A 37 19.06 -6.38 -7.85
N SER A 38 19.88 -5.60 -8.57
CA SER A 38 21.33 -5.44 -8.26
C SER A 38 21.60 -4.52 -7.08
N GLY A 39 20.59 -3.76 -6.59
CA GLY A 39 20.80 -2.72 -5.58
C GLY A 39 21.83 -1.69 -6.04
N CYS A 40 21.80 -1.35 -7.35
CA CYS A 40 22.74 -0.43 -7.98
C CYS A 40 24.20 -0.88 -7.86
N GLY A 41 24.46 -2.14 -8.17
CA GLY A 41 25.78 -2.74 -8.01
C GLY A 41 26.19 -2.96 -6.57
N GLY A 42 25.24 -3.28 -5.69
CA GLY A 42 25.48 -3.64 -4.29
C GLY A 42 25.57 -2.43 -3.34
N ARG A 43 25.32 -1.20 -3.80
CA ARG A 43 25.31 -0.01 -2.91
C ARG A 43 24.11 0.02 -1.97
N TYR A 44 23.01 -0.58 -2.37
CA TYR A 44 21.78 -0.72 -1.59
C TYR A 44 21.32 -2.17 -1.59
N ARG A 45 20.45 -2.51 -0.67
CA ARG A 45 19.78 -3.81 -0.71
C ARG A 45 18.87 -3.86 -1.95
N GLY A 46 18.90 -4.97 -2.67
CA GLY A 46 18.00 -5.20 -3.79
C GLY A 46 16.53 -5.13 -3.37
N ALA A 47 15.68 -4.67 -4.26
CA ALA A 47 14.24 -4.54 -4.07
C ALA A 47 13.47 -5.46 -5.02
N PRO A 48 12.24 -5.88 -4.66
CA PRO A 48 11.40 -6.69 -5.54
C PRO A 48 11.11 -5.97 -6.87
N PRO A 49 10.89 -6.73 -7.97
CA PRO A 49 10.59 -6.13 -9.26
C PRO A 49 9.26 -5.35 -9.21
N LEU A 50 9.21 -4.29 -10.00
CA LEU A 50 7.99 -3.53 -10.28
C LEU A 50 7.15 -4.23 -11.33
N ARG A 51 5.84 -4.01 -11.28
CA ARG A 51 4.88 -4.41 -12.31
C ARG A 51 4.42 -3.20 -13.11
N GLU A 52 4.16 -3.39 -14.38
CA GLU A 52 3.56 -2.34 -15.21
C GLU A 52 2.11 -2.06 -14.78
N ASN A 53 1.74 -0.78 -14.89
CA ASN A 53 0.38 -0.34 -14.64
C ASN A 53 -0.01 0.75 -15.63
N ALA A 54 -1.02 0.48 -16.45
CA ALA A 54 -1.46 1.39 -17.52
C ALA A 54 -1.93 2.77 -17.00
N ARG A 55 -2.40 2.87 -15.76
CA ARG A 55 -2.72 4.18 -15.15
C ARG A 55 -1.47 4.97 -14.84
N LEU A 56 -0.37 4.30 -14.50
CA LEU A 56 0.92 4.95 -14.32
C LEU A 56 1.55 5.36 -15.66
N ASP A 57 1.30 4.63 -16.77
CA ASP A 57 1.66 5.08 -18.12
C ASP A 57 0.93 6.37 -18.47
N GLU A 58 -0.38 6.44 -18.18
CA GLU A 58 -1.16 7.67 -18.37
C GLU A 58 -0.66 8.82 -17.47
N ALA A 59 -0.28 8.53 -16.22
CA ALA A 59 0.35 9.53 -15.36
C ALA A 59 1.69 10.02 -15.95
N ALA A 60 2.55 9.11 -16.43
CA ALA A 60 3.81 9.44 -17.06
C ALA A 60 3.61 10.28 -18.35
N ARG A 61 2.56 9.99 -19.13
CA ARG A 61 2.16 10.80 -20.26
C ARG A 61 1.82 12.24 -19.85
N ARG A 62 1.02 12.43 -18.80
CA ARG A 62 0.64 13.74 -18.26
C ARG A 62 1.85 14.50 -17.69
N LEU A 63 2.79 13.81 -17.07
CA LEU A 63 4.08 14.40 -16.66
C LEU A 63 4.82 14.98 -17.87
N SER A 64 4.77 14.31 -19.03
CA SER A 64 5.39 14.80 -20.28
C SER A 64 4.72 16.07 -20.83
N GLU A 65 3.53 16.40 -20.36
CA GLU A 65 2.76 17.59 -20.69
C GLU A 65 2.93 18.72 -19.65
N GLY A 66 3.79 18.50 -18.63
CA GLY A 66 4.09 19.49 -17.61
C GLY A 66 3.17 19.43 -16.37
N THR A 67 2.30 18.41 -16.28
CA THR A 67 1.48 18.20 -15.07
C THR A 67 2.36 17.72 -13.92
N ASP A 68 2.12 18.17 -12.69
CA ASP A 68 2.80 17.64 -11.51
C ASP A 68 2.37 16.20 -11.19
N LEU A 69 3.21 15.45 -10.47
CA LEU A 69 3.00 14.01 -10.22
C LEU A 69 1.66 13.70 -9.54
N ARG A 70 1.30 14.46 -8.51
CA ARG A 70 0.04 14.25 -7.77
C ARG A 70 -1.18 14.39 -8.67
N THR A 71 -1.24 15.51 -9.40
CA THR A 71 -2.34 15.79 -10.34
C THR A 71 -2.37 14.75 -11.48
N ALA A 72 -1.21 14.32 -11.97
CA ALA A 72 -1.11 13.30 -13.00
C ALA A 72 -1.67 11.95 -12.53
N LEU A 73 -1.32 11.50 -11.32
CA LEU A 73 -1.82 10.26 -10.71
C LEU A 73 -3.33 10.34 -10.48
N GLN A 74 -3.82 11.41 -9.86
CA GLN A 74 -5.26 11.60 -9.62
C GLN A 74 -6.06 11.60 -10.92
N SER A 75 -5.58 12.30 -11.94
CA SER A 75 -6.23 12.37 -13.25
C SER A 75 -6.19 11.05 -14.02
N ALA A 76 -5.19 10.21 -13.75
CA ALA A 76 -5.11 8.84 -14.27
C ALA A 76 -5.98 7.84 -13.47
N GLY A 77 -6.63 8.28 -12.37
CA GLY A 77 -7.40 7.43 -11.49
C GLY A 77 -6.54 6.43 -10.72
N TYR A 78 -5.30 6.79 -10.43
CA TYR A 78 -4.39 5.97 -9.63
C TYR A 78 -4.34 6.47 -8.20
N HIS A 79 -4.57 5.57 -7.25
CA HIS A 79 -4.49 5.85 -5.82
C HIS A 79 -3.21 5.23 -5.27
N GLU A 80 -2.37 6.05 -4.66
CA GLU A 80 -1.07 5.65 -4.12
C GLU A 80 -0.94 5.91 -2.62
N VAL A 81 -0.06 5.16 -1.99
CA VAL A 81 0.47 5.45 -0.64
C VAL A 81 1.68 6.37 -0.74
N SER A 82 2.56 6.05 -1.68
CA SER A 82 3.75 6.83 -1.99
C SER A 82 4.06 6.74 -3.47
N SER A 83 4.68 7.78 -4.01
CA SER A 83 5.02 7.83 -5.42
C SER A 83 6.31 8.61 -5.67
N PHE A 84 6.96 8.31 -6.78
CA PHE A 84 8.15 8.98 -7.26
C PHE A 84 8.11 9.05 -8.78
N SER A 85 8.57 10.15 -9.35
CA SER A 85 8.75 10.27 -10.81
C SER A 85 10.12 10.76 -11.16
N VAL A 86 10.60 10.35 -12.32
CA VAL A 86 11.83 10.80 -12.91
C VAL A 86 11.64 11.02 -14.41
N SER A 87 12.27 12.06 -14.96
CA SER A 87 12.42 12.25 -16.39
C SER A 87 13.88 12.19 -16.77
N ILE A 88 14.22 11.43 -17.81
CA ILE A 88 15.57 11.29 -18.34
C ILE A 88 15.55 11.79 -19.76
N SER A 89 16.25 12.89 -20.02
CA SER A 89 16.35 13.51 -21.35
C SER A 89 17.60 13.05 -22.10
N ASN A 90 17.58 13.21 -23.40
CA ASN A 90 18.67 12.82 -24.31
C ASN A 90 18.96 11.31 -24.30
N VAL A 91 17.92 10.52 -24.09
CA VAL A 91 18.00 9.04 -24.16
C VAL A 91 17.86 8.64 -25.62
N PRO A 92 18.91 8.12 -26.27
CA PRO A 92 18.79 7.57 -27.60
C PRO A 92 17.89 6.32 -27.59
N PRO A 93 17.38 5.86 -28.73
CA PRO A 93 16.50 4.67 -28.76
C PRO A 93 17.09 3.42 -28.08
N SER A 94 18.42 3.25 -28.14
CA SER A 94 19.19 2.21 -27.46
C SER A 94 19.94 2.73 -26.23
N GLY A 95 19.48 3.81 -25.60
CA GLY A 95 20.19 4.48 -24.51
C GLY A 95 20.14 3.72 -23.19
N ASP A 96 21.25 3.81 -22.46
CA ASP A 96 21.44 3.18 -21.16
C ASP A 96 20.71 3.95 -20.06
N ILE A 97 19.41 3.65 -19.90
CA ILE A 97 18.57 4.17 -18.81
C ILE A 97 19.05 3.61 -17.47
N GLU A 98 19.47 2.35 -17.45
CA GLU A 98 19.93 1.63 -16.26
C GLU A 98 21.07 2.36 -15.56
N ARG A 99 22.09 2.78 -16.33
CA ARG A 99 23.23 3.52 -15.79
C ARG A 99 22.81 4.85 -15.16
N THR A 100 21.92 5.59 -15.81
CA THR A 100 21.44 6.88 -15.29
C THR A 100 20.66 6.68 -13.99
N LEU A 101 19.75 5.69 -13.96
CA LEU A 101 18.99 5.36 -12.76
C LEU A 101 19.89 4.90 -11.61
N ALA A 102 20.87 4.06 -11.89
CA ALA A 102 21.81 3.56 -10.89
C ALA A 102 22.71 4.66 -10.30
N LEU A 103 23.09 5.65 -11.08
CA LEU A 103 23.97 6.71 -10.62
C LEU A 103 23.22 7.84 -9.88
N GLN A 104 22.04 8.23 -10.34
CA GLN A 104 21.37 9.45 -9.89
C GLN A 104 20.14 9.18 -9.01
N PHE A 105 19.44 8.05 -9.19
CA PHE A 105 18.14 7.78 -8.58
C PHE A 105 18.09 6.46 -7.81
N CYS A 106 19.25 5.91 -7.47
CA CYS A 106 19.35 4.59 -6.88
C CYS A 106 18.46 4.40 -5.63
N GLN A 107 18.57 5.31 -4.66
CA GLN A 107 17.83 5.22 -3.41
C GLN A 107 16.31 5.19 -3.65
N GLN A 108 15.82 6.01 -4.56
CA GLN A 108 14.41 6.09 -4.91
C GLN A 108 13.96 4.84 -5.65
N VAL A 109 14.72 4.42 -6.67
CA VAL A 109 14.38 3.26 -7.51
C VAL A 109 14.43 1.96 -6.71
N THR A 110 15.35 1.82 -5.74
CA THR A 110 15.45 0.62 -4.89
C THR A 110 14.55 0.66 -3.65
N ASN A 111 13.66 1.67 -3.53
CA ASN A 111 12.67 1.68 -2.45
C ASN A 111 11.78 0.42 -2.54
N PRO A 112 11.80 -0.46 -1.52
CA PRO A 112 11.05 -1.72 -1.56
C PRO A 112 9.55 -1.55 -1.45
N MET A 113 9.06 -0.36 -1.06
CA MET A 113 7.64 -0.08 -0.96
C MET A 113 7.00 0.17 -2.33
N LEU A 114 7.75 0.70 -3.29
CA LEU A 114 7.27 0.88 -4.67
C LEU A 114 7.07 -0.50 -5.32
N ARG A 115 5.91 -0.73 -5.90
CA ARG A 115 5.46 -2.01 -6.47
C ARG A 115 5.08 -1.94 -7.93
N GLU A 116 4.71 -0.75 -8.41
CA GLU A 116 4.19 -0.55 -9.75
C GLU A 116 4.88 0.63 -10.42
N MET A 117 4.92 0.57 -11.74
CA MET A 117 5.46 1.64 -12.57
C MET A 117 4.68 1.81 -13.86
N GLY A 118 4.82 2.99 -14.44
CA GLY A 118 4.42 3.28 -15.79
C GLY A 118 5.44 4.20 -16.45
N THR A 119 5.42 4.20 -17.76
CA THR A 119 6.40 4.93 -18.56
C THR A 119 5.77 5.65 -19.74
N TRP A 120 6.38 6.74 -20.14
CA TRP A 120 6.03 7.44 -21.35
C TRP A 120 7.28 7.98 -22.05
N ARG A 121 7.37 7.82 -23.36
CA ARG A 121 8.48 8.36 -24.15
C ARG A 121 7.93 9.38 -25.15
N ARG A 122 8.55 10.56 -25.17
CA ARG A 122 8.26 11.60 -26.15
C ARG A 122 9.57 12.26 -26.61
N GLY A 123 9.86 12.17 -27.91
CA GLY A 123 11.16 12.57 -28.43
C GLY A 123 12.29 11.78 -27.76
N GLY A 124 13.35 12.47 -27.35
CA GLY A 124 14.49 11.89 -26.64
C GLY A 124 14.33 11.84 -25.12
N THR A 125 13.14 12.02 -24.56
CA THR A 125 12.89 12.02 -23.12
C THR A 125 11.99 10.85 -22.73
N VAL A 126 12.34 10.20 -21.63
CA VAL A 126 11.55 9.16 -20.97
C VAL A 126 11.06 9.67 -19.62
N TRP A 127 9.76 9.60 -19.38
CA TRP A 127 9.13 9.83 -18.07
C TRP A 127 8.79 8.49 -17.44
N ILE A 128 9.13 8.35 -16.18
CA ILE A 128 8.90 7.14 -15.39
C ILE A 128 8.12 7.56 -14.13
N ALA A 129 6.97 6.96 -13.91
CA ALA A 129 6.21 7.08 -12.67
C ALA A 129 6.27 5.76 -11.90
N LEU A 130 6.64 5.81 -10.64
CA LEU A 130 6.79 4.69 -9.74
C LEU A 130 5.85 4.89 -8.56
N ALA A 131 5.14 3.86 -8.13
CA ALA A 131 4.21 4.01 -7.02
C ALA A 131 4.10 2.76 -6.15
N GLU A 132 3.77 3.00 -4.90
CA GLU A 132 3.18 2.03 -3.99
C GLU A 132 1.66 2.15 -4.12
N PRO A 133 0.95 1.12 -4.64
CA PRO A 133 -0.49 1.19 -4.81
C PRO A 133 -1.19 1.26 -3.45
N PHE A 134 -2.23 2.09 -3.35
CA PHE A 134 -3.18 2.00 -2.26
C PHE A 134 -4.08 0.78 -2.51
N ALA A 135 -3.75 -0.32 -1.86
CA ALA A 135 -4.44 -1.60 -1.98
C ALA A 135 -4.92 -2.08 -0.60
N PRO A 136 -5.91 -1.37 -0.02
CA PRO A 136 -6.43 -1.74 1.29
C PRO A 136 -7.11 -3.11 1.23
N PRO A 137 -7.16 -3.82 2.37
CA PRO A 137 -7.91 -5.07 2.44
C PRO A 137 -9.40 -4.83 2.17
N ALA A 138 -10.02 -5.79 1.54
CA ALA A 138 -11.44 -5.67 1.25
C ALA A 138 -12.30 -5.91 2.51
N PRO A 139 -13.47 -5.25 2.64
CA PRO A 139 -14.32 -5.41 3.81
C PRO A 139 -14.76 -6.86 4.09
N HIS A 140 -14.86 -7.69 3.04
CA HIS A 140 -15.22 -9.11 3.20
C HIS A 140 -14.08 -9.96 3.80
N ASP A 141 -12.83 -9.46 3.78
CA ASP A 141 -11.68 -10.15 4.37
C ASP A 141 -11.54 -9.87 5.87
N LEU A 142 -12.44 -9.07 6.46
CA LEU A 142 -12.32 -8.63 7.86
C LEU A 142 -12.13 -9.79 8.83
N GLY A 143 -12.82 -10.91 8.61
CA GLY A 143 -12.70 -12.11 9.46
C GLY A 143 -11.30 -12.72 9.42
N ASP A 144 -10.73 -12.88 8.24
CA ASP A 144 -9.39 -13.44 8.05
C ASP A 144 -8.31 -12.50 8.60
N ILE A 145 -8.47 -11.22 8.34
CA ILE A 145 -7.59 -10.17 8.84
C ILE A 145 -7.59 -10.10 10.36
N SER A 146 -8.77 -10.18 10.98
CA SER A 146 -8.89 -10.20 12.44
C SER A 146 -8.22 -11.43 13.04
N ARG A 147 -8.41 -12.62 12.45
CA ARG A 147 -7.73 -13.85 12.87
C ARG A 147 -6.21 -13.75 12.73
N ARG A 148 -5.73 -13.20 11.61
CA ARG A 148 -4.30 -13.02 11.36
C ARG A 148 -3.69 -12.03 12.36
N THR A 149 -4.37 -10.91 12.64
CA THR A 149 -3.93 -9.92 13.63
C THR A 149 -3.86 -10.51 15.03
N LEU A 150 -4.85 -11.34 15.43
CA LEU A 150 -4.83 -12.05 16.69
C LEU A 150 -3.64 -13.02 16.78
N SER A 151 -3.37 -13.79 15.72
CA SER A 151 -2.20 -14.70 15.67
C SER A 151 -0.89 -13.96 15.90
N LEU A 152 -0.65 -12.90 15.13
CA LEU A 152 0.56 -12.07 15.23
C LEU A 152 0.70 -11.43 16.63
N THR A 153 -0.41 -10.97 17.20
CA THR A 153 -0.44 -10.43 18.56
C THR A 153 -0.05 -11.50 19.57
N ASN A 154 -0.60 -12.71 19.47
CA ASN A 154 -0.29 -13.80 20.36
C ASN A 154 1.15 -14.33 20.21
N GLU A 155 1.68 -14.35 19.00
CA GLU A 155 3.11 -14.63 18.74
C GLU A 155 4.02 -13.62 19.45
N ALA A 156 3.68 -12.32 19.42
CA ALA A 156 4.41 -11.28 20.13
C ALA A 156 4.26 -11.41 21.67
N ARG A 157 3.07 -11.77 22.16
CA ARG A 157 2.82 -11.97 23.59
C ARG A 157 3.60 -13.15 24.16
N ALA A 158 3.77 -14.20 23.41
CA ALA A 158 4.47 -15.43 23.85
C ALA A 158 5.97 -15.21 24.15
N ARG A 159 6.56 -14.10 23.77
CA ARG A 159 8.00 -13.83 23.95
C ARG A 159 8.20 -12.61 24.84
N PRO A 160 9.23 -12.60 25.74
CA PRO A 160 9.63 -11.38 26.43
C PRO A 160 9.98 -10.27 25.43
N ARG A 161 9.64 -9.00 25.74
CA ARG A 161 9.94 -7.87 24.89
C ARG A 161 10.12 -6.60 25.72
N ARG A 162 10.97 -5.69 25.22
CA ARG A 162 11.00 -4.32 25.73
C ARG A 162 10.05 -3.44 24.91
N CYS A 163 9.18 -2.71 25.60
CA CYS A 163 8.33 -1.68 25.05
C CYS A 163 8.89 -0.33 25.50
N GLY A 164 9.66 0.32 24.64
CA GLY A 164 10.48 1.46 25.06
C GLY A 164 11.46 1.08 26.18
N PRO A 165 11.48 1.81 27.30
CA PRO A 165 12.36 1.51 28.43
C PRO A 165 11.88 0.32 29.26
N THR A 166 10.61 -0.07 29.18
CA THR A 166 9.97 -1.05 30.09
C THR A 166 10.08 -2.47 29.55
N PRO A 167 10.64 -3.42 30.33
CA PRO A 167 10.64 -4.83 29.98
C PRO A 167 9.28 -5.48 30.32
N TYR A 168 8.78 -6.31 29.42
CA TYR A 168 7.59 -7.15 29.61
C TYR A 168 7.97 -8.61 29.44
N ALA A 169 7.54 -9.43 30.38
CA ALA A 169 7.63 -10.90 30.27
C ALA A 169 6.70 -11.42 29.16
N ALA A 170 6.78 -12.72 28.89
CA ALA A 170 5.75 -13.38 28.11
C ALA A 170 4.39 -13.22 28.82
N ALA A 171 3.34 -12.98 28.04
CA ALA A 171 1.97 -12.82 28.53
C ALA A 171 1.07 -13.94 27.97
N PRO A 172 0.00 -14.34 28.69
CA PRO A 172 -0.95 -15.31 28.18
C PRO A 172 -1.58 -14.87 26.85
N PRO A 173 -1.94 -15.82 25.97
CA PRO A 173 -2.60 -15.49 24.71
C PRO A 173 -3.95 -14.82 24.97
N LEU A 174 -4.35 -13.95 24.03
CA LEU A 174 -5.67 -13.34 23.98
C LEU A 174 -6.62 -14.27 23.21
N ALA A 175 -7.88 -14.30 23.62
CA ALA A 175 -8.97 -14.88 22.84
C ALA A 175 -9.73 -13.79 22.08
N SER A 176 -10.29 -14.16 20.93
CA SER A 176 -11.16 -13.26 20.16
C SER A 176 -12.49 -13.05 20.90
N SER A 177 -12.97 -11.81 20.90
CA SER A 177 -14.31 -11.43 21.38
C SER A 177 -15.10 -10.74 20.27
N ALA A 178 -16.25 -11.30 19.92
CA ALA A 178 -17.14 -10.71 18.93
C ALA A 178 -17.66 -9.32 19.37
N ALA A 179 -17.95 -9.14 20.66
CA ALA A 179 -18.39 -7.85 21.19
C ALA A 179 -17.30 -6.78 21.01
N LEU A 180 -16.04 -7.10 21.38
CA LEU A 180 -14.92 -6.16 21.18
C LEU A 180 -14.64 -5.91 19.70
N ALA A 181 -14.77 -6.91 18.83
CA ALA A 181 -14.60 -6.72 17.39
C ALA A 181 -15.67 -5.81 16.78
N GLN A 182 -16.90 -5.88 17.26
CA GLN A 182 -17.97 -4.96 16.84
C GLN A 182 -17.69 -3.51 17.30
N VAL A 183 -17.22 -3.32 18.53
CA VAL A 183 -16.81 -2.00 19.03
C VAL A 183 -15.68 -1.45 18.20
N ALA A 184 -14.64 -2.24 17.95
CA ALA A 184 -13.51 -1.85 17.11
C ALA A 184 -13.94 -1.48 15.67
N LEU A 185 -14.86 -2.26 15.07
CA LEU A 185 -15.37 -1.97 13.73
C LEU A 185 -16.18 -0.67 13.68
N ALA A 186 -17.05 -0.45 14.67
CA ALA A 186 -17.84 0.77 14.75
C ALA A 186 -16.93 1.99 14.88
N TYR A 187 -15.90 1.89 15.71
CA TYR A 187 -14.96 3.00 15.93
C TYR A 187 -14.03 3.24 14.74
N ALA A 188 -13.51 2.18 14.12
CA ALA A 188 -12.73 2.31 12.88
C ALA A 188 -13.53 2.99 11.77
N ARG A 189 -14.82 2.67 11.63
CA ARG A 189 -15.73 3.31 10.66
C ARG A 189 -15.98 4.79 10.99
N ASP A 190 -16.14 5.14 12.26
CA ASP A 190 -16.31 6.54 12.67
C ASP A 190 -15.06 7.36 12.35
N MET A 191 -13.87 6.86 12.70
CA MET A 191 -12.60 7.49 12.35
C MET A 191 -12.42 7.66 10.84
N ALA A 192 -12.73 6.62 10.07
CA ALA A 192 -12.63 6.65 8.61
C ALA A 192 -13.62 7.63 7.97
N ALA A 193 -14.86 7.63 8.43
CA ALA A 193 -15.90 8.51 7.88
C ALA A 193 -15.58 10.00 8.06
N TRP A 194 -14.90 10.35 9.15
CA TRP A 194 -14.62 11.74 9.51
C TRP A 194 -13.14 12.12 9.39
N GLY A 195 -12.28 11.22 8.98
CA GLY A 195 -10.86 11.51 8.72
C GLY A 195 -10.08 11.93 9.98
N TYR A 196 -10.39 11.36 11.15
CA TYR A 196 -9.67 11.63 12.39
C TYR A 196 -9.09 10.32 13.00
N MET A 197 -8.14 10.46 13.92
CA MET A 197 -7.59 9.36 14.71
C MET A 197 -7.30 9.88 16.12
N ASP A 198 -8.12 9.49 17.08
CA ASP A 198 -8.02 9.86 18.49
C ASP A 198 -8.65 8.76 19.33
N HIS A 199 -8.22 8.59 20.59
CA HIS A 199 -8.84 7.67 21.55
C HIS A 199 -10.19 8.17 22.04
N THR A 200 -10.41 9.49 22.02
CA THR A 200 -11.70 10.11 22.34
C THR A 200 -12.55 10.22 21.08
N GLY A 201 -13.71 9.59 21.10
CA GLY A 201 -14.67 9.68 20.00
C GLY A 201 -15.20 11.11 19.80
N ARG A 202 -15.71 11.41 18.62
CA ARG A 202 -16.35 12.70 18.31
C ARG A 202 -17.55 13.02 19.22
N ASP A 203 -18.17 11.98 19.75
CA ASP A 203 -19.25 12.07 20.76
C ASP A 203 -18.71 12.23 22.20
N GLY A 204 -17.40 12.40 22.37
CA GLY A 204 -16.72 12.48 23.66
C GLY A 204 -16.52 11.12 24.35
N SER A 205 -16.85 10.01 23.70
CA SER A 205 -16.73 8.70 24.31
C SER A 205 -15.29 8.22 24.46
N THR A 206 -14.98 7.62 25.60
CA THR A 206 -13.74 6.91 25.86
C THR A 206 -13.82 5.47 25.35
N PRO A 207 -12.69 4.74 25.17
CA PRO A 207 -12.68 3.31 24.85
C PRO A 207 -13.53 2.47 25.81
N ALA A 208 -13.40 2.70 27.12
CA ALA A 208 -14.16 2.02 28.15
C ALA A 208 -15.68 2.21 28.00
N GLN A 209 -16.13 3.43 27.67
CA GLN A 209 -17.55 3.70 27.42
C GLN A 209 -18.05 3.01 26.14
N ARG A 210 -17.24 2.96 25.07
CA ARG A 210 -17.58 2.24 23.83
C ARG A 210 -17.70 0.74 24.10
N VAL A 211 -16.76 0.14 24.82
CA VAL A 211 -16.77 -1.27 25.22
C VAL A 211 -17.99 -1.59 26.08
N THR A 212 -18.34 -0.70 27.03
CA THR A 212 -19.56 -0.86 27.84
C THR A 212 -20.83 -0.82 26.99
N ARG A 213 -20.95 0.15 26.07
CA ARG A 213 -22.09 0.24 25.13
C ARG A 213 -22.18 -0.98 24.23
N GLY A 214 -21.05 -1.57 23.87
CA GLY A 214 -20.95 -2.83 23.10
C GLY A 214 -21.33 -4.08 23.90
N GLY A 215 -21.76 -3.93 25.15
CA GLY A 215 -22.26 -5.02 25.98
C GLY A 215 -21.19 -5.92 26.61
N TYR A 216 -19.91 -5.54 26.53
CA TYR A 216 -18.84 -6.32 27.17
C TYR A 216 -18.65 -5.90 28.63
N ARG A 217 -18.72 -6.88 29.55
CA ARG A 217 -18.51 -6.66 31.01
C ARG A 217 -17.02 -6.80 31.31
N TRP A 218 -16.37 -5.72 31.68
CA TRP A 218 -14.93 -5.62 31.83
C TRP A 218 -14.50 -5.19 33.24
N SER A 219 -13.27 -5.52 33.61
CA SER A 219 -12.52 -4.96 34.74
C SER A 219 -11.39 -4.03 34.27
N GLU A 220 -10.83 -4.28 33.09
CA GLU A 220 -9.79 -3.48 32.45
C GLU A 220 -10.09 -3.36 30.94
N VAL A 221 -9.80 -2.20 30.38
CA VAL A 221 -9.93 -1.89 28.94
C VAL A 221 -8.67 -1.19 28.44
N GLY A 222 -8.22 -1.55 27.25
CA GLY A 222 -7.19 -0.82 26.50
C GLY A 222 -7.54 -0.75 25.03
N GLU A 223 -6.97 0.22 24.34
CA GLU A 223 -7.18 0.44 22.92
C GLU A 223 -5.86 0.72 22.21
N ASN A 224 -5.68 0.14 21.03
CA ASN A 224 -4.65 0.53 20.08
C ASN A 224 -5.28 1.00 18.78
N LEU A 225 -4.86 2.15 18.29
CA LEU A 225 -5.28 2.72 17.01
C LEU A 225 -4.11 2.75 16.04
N ALA A 226 -4.41 2.71 14.75
CA ALA A 226 -3.45 2.96 13.68
C ALA A 226 -4.14 3.47 12.42
N SER A 227 -3.39 4.11 11.55
CA SER A 227 -3.86 4.50 10.23
C SER A 227 -2.73 4.44 9.18
N GLY A 228 -3.09 4.39 7.90
CA GLY A 228 -2.12 4.42 6.80
C GLY A 228 -1.43 3.09 6.51
N VAL A 229 -1.73 2.03 7.26
CA VAL A 229 -1.16 0.68 7.05
C VAL A 229 -2.24 -0.28 6.55
N MET A 230 -1.87 -1.17 5.65
CA MET A 230 -2.83 -1.97 4.89
C MET A 230 -2.89 -3.44 5.31
N THR A 231 -1.92 -3.94 6.09
CA THR A 231 -1.86 -5.37 6.42
C THR A 231 -1.78 -5.61 7.94
N PRO A 232 -2.23 -6.79 8.41
CA PRO A 232 -2.05 -7.22 9.80
C PRO A 232 -0.59 -7.18 10.26
N GLU A 233 0.34 -7.55 9.38
CA GLU A 233 1.77 -7.54 9.68
C GLU A 233 2.27 -6.12 9.93
N GLN A 234 1.87 -5.17 9.08
CA GLN A 234 2.26 -3.76 9.22
C GLN A 234 1.69 -3.15 10.49
N VAL A 235 0.40 -3.37 10.78
CA VAL A 235 -0.24 -2.76 11.95
C VAL A 235 0.33 -3.31 13.26
N VAL A 236 0.52 -4.63 13.38
CA VAL A 236 1.09 -5.22 14.58
C VAL A 236 2.55 -4.81 14.76
N ALA A 237 3.34 -4.78 13.67
CA ALA A 237 4.71 -4.29 13.72
C ALA A 237 4.79 -2.82 14.16
N GLY A 238 3.90 -1.96 13.66
CA GLY A 238 3.78 -0.55 14.05
C GLY A 238 3.44 -0.41 15.54
N TRP A 239 2.46 -1.13 16.03
CA TRP A 239 2.11 -1.12 17.45
C TRP A 239 3.24 -1.64 18.34
N LEU A 240 3.97 -2.67 17.90
CA LEU A 240 5.12 -3.19 18.66
C LEU A 240 6.33 -2.23 18.66
N ALA A 241 6.41 -1.31 17.71
CA ALA A 241 7.46 -0.29 17.65
C ALA A 241 7.16 0.94 18.53
N SER A 242 5.90 1.17 18.90
CA SER A 242 5.47 2.23 19.82
C SER A 242 5.48 1.73 21.26
N ALA A 243 6.09 2.47 22.19
CA ALA A 243 6.19 2.05 23.59
C ALA A 243 4.81 1.82 24.24
N GLU A 244 3.86 2.71 24.02
CA GLU A 244 2.52 2.68 24.62
C GLU A 244 1.65 1.57 24.00
N HIS A 245 1.60 1.47 22.67
CA HIS A 245 0.85 0.42 22.00
C HIS A 245 1.44 -0.98 22.29
N CYS A 246 2.77 -1.07 22.36
CA CYS A 246 3.47 -2.30 22.76
C CYS A 246 3.13 -2.70 24.19
N ALA A 247 3.03 -1.74 25.12
CA ALA A 247 2.61 -2.00 26.49
C ALA A 247 1.21 -2.63 26.54
N ASN A 248 0.23 -2.10 25.80
CA ASN A 248 -1.09 -2.70 25.68
C ASN A 248 -1.05 -4.11 25.11
N LEU A 249 -0.29 -4.33 24.02
CA LEU A 249 -0.13 -5.67 23.45
C LEU A 249 0.47 -6.67 24.43
N LYS A 250 1.33 -6.23 25.33
CA LYS A 250 2.07 -7.07 26.29
C LYS A 250 1.43 -7.13 27.68
N ASP A 251 0.37 -6.37 27.94
CA ASP A 251 -0.26 -6.34 29.25
C ASP A 251 -0.86 -7.73 29.61
N PRO A 252 -0.37 -8.37 30.68
CA PRO A 252 -0.81 -9.71 31.05
C PRO A 252 -2.23 -9.75 31.65
N ARG A 253 -2.83 -8.59 31.96
CA ARG A 253 -4.18 -8.51 32.53
C ARG A 253 -5.26 -8.79 31.49
N TYR A 254 -5.02 -8.36 30.22
CA TYR A 254 -5.97 -8.62 29.15
C TYR A 254 -6.10 -10.10 28.81
N ARG A 255 -7.34 -10.52 28.53
CA ARG A 255 -7.72 -11.88 28.15
C ARG A 255 -8.39 -11.96 26.80
N HIS A 256 -9.11 -10.90 26.41
CA HIS A 256 -9.84 -10.84 25.16
C HIS A 256 -9.40 -9.65 24.31
N MET A 257 -9.54 -9.80 23.02
CA MET A 257 -9.38 -8.70 22.06
C MET A 257 -10.41 -8.76 20.95
N GLY A 258 -10.67 -7.61 20.36
CA GLY A 258 -11.34 -7.46 19.09
C GLY A 258 -10.58 -6.44 18.24
N VAL A 259 -10.43 -6.73 16.96
CA VAL A 259 -9.75 -5.83 16.01
C VAL A 259 -10.55 -5.72 14.74
N ALA A 260 -10.58 -4.51 14.18
CA ALA A 260 -11.19 -4.23 12.90
C ALA A 260 -10.49 -3.08 12.18
N PHE A 261 -10.82 -2.93 10.91
CA PHE A 261 -10.39 -1.78 10.10
C PHE A 261 -11.57 -1.22 9.31
N ALA A 262 -11.41 0.03 8.86
CA ALA A 262 -12.28 0.67 7.90
C ALA A 262 -11.44 1.46 6.89
N VAL A 263 -11.97 1.65 5.68
CA VAL A 263 -11.27 2.30 4.57
C VAL A 263 -11.99 3.59 4.19
N ASN A 264 -11.24 4.66 4.04
CA ASN A 264 -11.68 5.89 3.38
C ASN A 264 -10.66 6.21 2.26
N PRO A 265 -10.94 5.86 1.00
CA PRO A 265 -9.99 6.07 -0.10
C PRO A 265 -9.76 7.54 -0.44
N TYR A 266 -10.59 8.45 0.09
CA TYR A 266 -10.49 9.89 -0.13
C TYR A 266 -9.71 10.62 0.98
N ASP A 267 -9.38 9.95 2.08
CA ASP A 267 -8.55 10.49 3.15
C ASP A 267 -7.10 10.03 2.97
N LYS A 268 -6.16 10.92 3.25
CA LYS A 268 -4.71 10.64 3.13
C LYS A 268 -4.22 9.48 4.00
N ARG A 269 -4.95 9.15 5.06
CA ARG A 269 -4.65 8.00 5.93
C ARG A 269 -5.15 6.69 5.32
N GLY A 270 -6.20 6.74 4.52
CA GLY A 270 -6.73 5.63 3.75
C GLY A 270 -7.38 4.52 4.57
N VAL A 271 -6.63 3.88 5.46
CA VAL A 271 -7.09 2.77 6.31
C VAL A 271 -6.98 3.15 7.78
N TYR A 272 -8.01 2.83 8.55
CA TYR A 272 -8.11 3.10 9.98
C TYR A 272 -8.33 1.79 10.73
N TRP A 273 -7.48 1.53 11.73
CA TRP A 273 -7.52 0.34 12.56
C TRP A 273 -7.89 0.70 13.98
N ALA A 274 -8.73 -0.12 14.58
CA ALA A 274 -8.99 -0.10 16.01
C ALA A 274 -8.84 -1.52 16.57
N MET A 275 -8.18 -1.64 17.71
CA MET A 275 -8.06 -2.88 18.48
C MET A 275 -8.43 -2.59 19.93
N GLU A 276 -9.45 -3.26 20.39
CA GLU A 276 -9.91 -3.22 21.77
C GLU A 276 -9.36 -4.42 22.55
N PHE A 277 -8.86 -4.16 23.74
CA PHE A 277 -8.43 -5.17 24.71
C PHE A 277 -9.32 -5.12 25.94
N ALA A 278 -9.62 -6.26 26.56
CA ALA A 278 -10.30 -6.27 27.83
C ALA A 278 -9.92 -7.48 28.69
N ALA A 279 -9.99 -7.25 30.02
CA ALA A 279 -10.13 -8.30 31.02
C ALA A 279 -11.62 -8.43 31.38
N PRO A 280 -12.20 -9.64 31.40
CA PRO A 280 -13.59 -9.82 31.85
C PRO A 280 -13.72 -9.54 33.34
N ARG A 281 -14.93 -9.12 33.75
CA ARG A 281 -15.29 -8.92 35.14
C ARG A 281 -15.71 -10.22 35.79
#